data_fe38ad6bf82229555739b73386244b57
#
_entry.id   fe38ad6bf82229555739b73386244b57
#
_cell.length_a   1.000
_cell.length_b   1.000
_cell.length_c   1.000
_cell.angle_alpha   90.00
_cell.angle_beta   90.00
_cell.angle_gamma   90.00
#
_symmetry.space_group_name_H-M   'P 1'
#
loop_
_entity.id
_entity.type
_entity.pdbx_description
1 polymer ?
#
loop_
_entity_poly.entity_id
_entity_poly.type
_entity_poly.pdbx_seq_one_letter_code
_entity_poly.pdbx_strand_id
1 'polypeptide(L)' 'MATSANTLPVRDFYLSLTPEDKKSFRENVRVTSGLEYYQFTYRLRNNTWSPLELRAINRYVYKRGYGVVLKN' A
#
# COMPACT_ATOMS: atom_id res chain seq x y z
N MET A 1 -12.30 21.14 -6.98
CA MET A 1 -11.96 20.57 -7.03
C MET A 1 -11.59 19.67 -6.61
N ALA A 2 -11.78 19.43 -6.36
CA ALA A 2 -11.55 18.67 -5.94
C ALA A 2 -10.78 17.90 -6.12
N THR A 3 -10.33 18.03 -5.82
CA THR A 3 -9.64 17.34 -6.15
C THR A 3 -9.65 16.20 -5.93
N SER A 4 -9.82 15.76 -6.49
CA SER A 4 -9.95 14.44 -6.29
C SER A 4 -8.72 13.87 -5.77
N ALA A 5 -8.84 13.07 -4.78
CA ALA A 5 -7.73 12.36 -4.27
C ALA A 5 -7.15 11.53 -5.39
N ASN A 6 -5.85 11.49 -5.47
CA ASN A 6 -5.19 10.58 -6.38
C ASN A 6 -5.45 9.16 -5.90
N THR A 7 -6.09 8.38 -6.75
CA THR A 7 -6.38 6.99 -6.44
C THR A 7 -5.50 6.11 -7.31
N LEU A 8 -4.71 5.25 -6.69
CA LEU A 8 -3.76 4.41 -7.40
C LEU A 8 -3.86 2.97 -6.92
N PRO A 9 -3.61 2.00 -7.81
CA PRO A 9 -3.42 0.62 -7.33
C PRO A 9 -2.22 0.56 -6.40
N VAL A 10 -2.30 -0.35 -5.42
CA VAL A 10 -1.21 -0.49 -4.46
C VAL A 10 0.11 -0.77 -5.17
N ARG A 11 0.08 -1.61 -6.19
CA ARG A 11 1.30 -1.95 -6.93
C ARG A 11 1.95 -0.71 -7.56
N ASP A 12 1.15 0.12 -8.20
CA ASP A 12 1.68 1.31 -8.87
C ASP A 12 2.31 2.26 -7.86
N PHE A 13 1.65 2.44 -6.73
CA PHE A 13 2.20 3.27 -5.67
C PHE A 13 3.53 2.71 -5.17
N TYR A 14 3.55 1.41 -4.89
CA TYR A 14 4.75 0.75 -4.37
C TYR A 14 5.93 0.91 -5.33
N LEU A 15 5.68 0.71 -6.63
CA LEU A 15 6.76 0.80 -7.61
C LEU A 15 7.30 2.21 -7.76
N SER A 16 6.55 3.22 -7.34
CA SER A 16 7.00 4.60 -7.42
C SER A 16 7.88 5.01 -6.25
N LEU A 17 7.99 4.18 -5.23
CA LEU A 17 8.73 4.53 -4.03
C LEU A 17 10.23 4.30 -4.21
N THR A 18 11.02 5.03 -3.42
CA THR A 18 12.46 4.76 -3.34
C THR A 18 12.67 3.39 -2.69
N PRO A 19 13.87 2.80 -2.85
CA PRO A 19 14.14 1.52 -2.20
C PRO A 19 13.92 1.54 -0.69
N GLU A 20 14.29 2.64 -0.03
CA GLU A 20 14.09 2.76 1.41
C GLU A 20 12.62 2.82 1.76
N ASP A 21 11.86 3.60 1.01
CA ASP A 21 10.44 3.73 1.27
C ASP A 21 9.70 2.44 0.93
N LYS A 22 10.14 1.72 -0.09
CA LYS A 22 9.60 0.41 -0.40
C LYS A 22 9.76 -0.54 0.77
N LYS A 23 10.94 -0.53 1.38
CA LYS A 23 11.21 -1.39 2.52
C LYS A 23 10.31 -1.03 3.69
N SER A 24 10.21 0.26 4.01
CA SER A 24 9.38 0.71 5.12
C SER A 24 7.91 0.34 4.90
N PHE A 25 7.42 0.56 3.70
CA PHE A 25 6.04 0.23 3.36
C PHE A 25 5.79 -1.27 3.49
N ARG A 26 6.67 -2.06 2.91
CA ARG A 26 6.54 -3.52 2.93
C ARG A 26 6.54 -4.05 4.35
N GLU A 27 7.50 -3.58 5.17
CA GLU A 27 7.60 -4.05 6.54
C GLU A 27 6.36 -3.70 7.34
N ASN A 28 5.87 -2.48 7.18
CA ASN A 28 4.68 -2.05 7.90
C ASN A 28 3.46 -2.88 7.50
N VAL A 29 3.26 -3.08 6.22
CA VAL A 29 2.11 -3.83 5.73
C VAL A 29 2.18 -5.28 6.21
N ARG A 30 3.35 -5.88 6.15
CA ARG A 30 3.51 -7.27 6.58
C ARG A 30 3.22 -7.43 8.06
N VAL A 31 3.76 -6.53 8.88
CA VAL A 31 3.56 -6.62 10.33
C VAL A 31 2.10 -6.38 10.68
N THR A 32 1.51 -5.35 10.10
CA THR A 32 0.14 -4.98 10.42
C THR A 32 -0.86 -6.04 9.97
N SER A 33 -0.62 -6.67 8.84
CA SER A 33 -1.55 -7.64 8.25
C SER A 33 -1.14 -9.09 8.49
N GLY A 34 -0.01 -9.31 9.13
CA GLY A 34 0.45 -10.67 9.41
C GLY A 34 0.81 -11.45 8.16
N LEU A 35 1.39 -10.80 7.16
CA LEU A 35 1.70 -11.45 5.90
C LEU A 35 3.16 -11.88 5.84
N GLU A 36 3.37 -13.07 5.27
CA GLU A 36 4.70 -13.49 4.90
C GLU A 36 5.14 -12.73 3.65
N TYR A 37 6.45 -12.71 3.40
CA TYR A 37 6.97 -11.98 2.25
C TYR A 37 6.34 -12.42 0.95
N TYR A 38 6.19 -13.74 0.75
CA TYR A 38 5.63 -14.25 -0.50
C TYR A 38 4.14 -13.89 -0.63
N GLN A 39 3.42 -13.80 0.49
CA GLN A 39 2.02 -13.40 0.46
C GLN A 39 1.90 -11.93 0.07
N PHE A 40 2.78 -11.10 0.61
CA PHE A 40 2.82 -9.69 0.26
C PHE A 40 3.05 -9.53 -1.24
N THR A 41 4.06 -10.21 -1.78
CA THR A 41 4.39 -10.06 -3.20
C THR A 41 3.28 -10.59 -4.09
N TYR A 42 2.60 -11.66 -3.66
CA TYR A 42 1.48 -12.21 -4.41
C TYR A 42 0.34 -11.19 -4.51
N ARG A 43 -0.03 -10.61 -3.37
CA ARG A 43 -1.11 -9.62 -3.35
C ARG A 43 -0.74 -8.38 -4.15
N LEU A 44 0.51 -7.97 -4.05
CA LEU A 44 0.99 -6.82 -4.77
C LEU A 44 0.89 -7.04 -6.29
N ARG A 45 1.35 -8.21 -6.73
CA ARG A 45 1.35 -8.53 -8.16
C ARG A 45 -0.06 -8.64 -8.72
N ASN A 46 -0.97 -9.20 -7.96
CA ASN A 46 -2.32 -9.51 -8.43
C ASN A 46 -3.37 -8.50 -7.99
N ASN A 47 -3.00 -7.52 -7.19
CA ASN A 47 -3.94 -6.52 -6.67
C ASN A 47 -5.14 -7.19 -6.01
N THR A 48 -4.85 -8.12 -5.07
CA THR A 48 -5.90 -8.90 -4.41
C THR A 48 -5.93 -8.64 -2.91
N TRP A 49 -5.73 -7.39 -2.51
CA TRP A 49 -5.77 -7.01 -1.11
C TRP A 49 -7.18 -7.10 -0.57
N SER A 50 -7.32 -7.61 0.67
CA SER A 50 -8.62 -7.64 1.30
C SER A 50 -9.02 -6.24 1.76
N PRO A 51 -10.31 -6.00 2.04
CA PRO A 51 -10.74 -4.69 2.55
C PRO A 51 -10.02 -4.27 3.82
N LEU A 52 -9.74 -5.20 4.74
CA LEU A 52 -9.02 -4.87 5.96
C LEU A 52 -7.57 -4.54 5.68
N GLU A 53 -6.96 -5.25 4.75
CA GLU A 53 -5.59 -4.97 4.36
C GLU A 53 -5.48 -3.60 3.70
N LEU A 54 -6.43 -3.28 2.83
CA LEU A 54 -6.45 -1.96 2.20
C LEU A 54 -6.65 -0.85 3.20
N ARG A 55 -7.48 -1.08 4.20
CA ARG A 55 -7.69 -0.08 5.25
C ARG A 55 -6.38 0.19 5.98
N ALA A 56 -5.66 -0.85 6.35
CA ALA A 56 -4.39 -0.70 7.05
C ALA A 56 -3.36 0.02 6.18
N ILE A 57 -3.32 -0.34 4.90
CA ILE A 57 -2.41 0.29 3.94
C ILE A 57 -2.72 1.78 3.82
N ASN A 58 -3.99 2.12 3.67
CA ASN A 58 -4.38 3.51 3.52
C ASN A 58 -4.12 4.32 4.79
N ARG A 59 -4.25 3.70 5.95
CA ARG A 59 -3.92 4.39 7.21
C ARG A 59 -2.42 4.73 7.23
N TYR A 60 -1.58 3.80 6.83
CA TYR A 60 -0.15 4.03 6.79
C TYR A 60 0.19 5.17 5.84
N VAL A 61 -0.38 5.13 4.64
CA VAL A 61 -0.12 6.15 3.62
C VAL A 61 -0.58 7.52 4.10
N TYR A 62 -1.74 7.57 4.73
CA TYR A 62 -2.27 8.81 5.25
C TYR A 62 -1.35 9.40 6.32
N LYS A 63 -0.90 8.57 7.25
CA LYS A 63 -0.04 9.04 8.33
C LYS A 63 1.30 9.54 7.82
N ARG A 64 1.78 8.99 6.73
CA ARG A 64 3.05 9.41 6.16
C ARG A 64 2.89 10.63 5.24
N GLY A 65 1.67 11.08 5.00
CA GLY A 65 1.44 12.30 4.24
C GLY A 65 1.61 12.17 2.73
N TYR A 66 1.42 10.98 2.19
CA TYR A 66 1.58 10.78 0.75
C TYR A 66 0.46 11.42 -0.07
N GLY A 67 -0.71 11.62 0.54
CA GLY A 67 -1.80 12.29 -0.18
C GLY A 67 -2.44 11.46 -1.27
N VAL A 68 -2.45 10.14 -1.13
CA VAL A 68 -3.08 9.24 -2.12
C VAL A 68 -4.00 8.29 -1.38
N VAL A 69 -4.92 7.71 -2.15
CA VAL A 69 -5.79 6.64 -1.67
C VAL A 69 -5.49 5.42 -2.52
N LEU A 70 -5.21 4.30 -1.88
CA LEU A 70 -4.81 3.10 -2.59
C LEU A 70 -5.98 2.12 -2.74
N LYS A 71 -5.99 1.40 -3.85
CA LYS A 71 -7.03 0.45 -4.17
C LYS A 71 -6.41 -0.80 -4.77
N ASN A 72 -7.24 -1.83 -4.98
CA ASN A 72 -6.82 -3.00 -5.73
C ASN A 72 -6.61 -2.68 -7.20
#